data_846117dd0b792e416a0631a9323547f0
#
_entry.id   846117dd0b792e416a0631a9323547f0
#
_cell.length_a   1.000
_cell.length_b   1.000
_cell.length_c   1.000
_cell.angle_alpha   90.00
_cell.angle_beta   90.00
_cell.angle_gamma   90.00
#
_symmetry.space_group_name_H-M   'P 1'
#
loop_
_entity.id
_entity.type
_entity.pdbx_description
1 polymer ?
#
loop_
_entity_poly.entity_id
_entity_poly.type
_entity_poly.pdbx_seq_one_letter_code
_entity_poly.pdbx_strand_id
1 'polypeptide(L)'
;MTVYYGRAAQINPGEFPSILAIGDSWFWYPLPTGYNLLQTLSDRVLKPVYANILSLGYVGARLQEYIEGRYAPDFRNELGPLNAPYYSAVFVSGAGNDVVDFSLALEENCTGIGDPDDCFNDARFDELLKNLSKWLAIMIHEIQWAFRDRAPERRPHIFVHCYDYAPPNGLGARFAGIPLPFGPWLKPAMDRALVRNDPVFRQAVVKRLIDKIHDTFALHDDGQTVHLVDSRKCLNPAQDWDNELHPNTQGFRKLAEGPWRRALQDYGFA
;
A
#
# COMPACT_ATOMS: atom_id res chain seq x y z
N MET A 1 -15.38 14.25 -9.67
CA MET A 1 -14.59 13.08 -9.40
C MET A 1 -14.54 12.94 -7.89
N THR A 2 -14.85 11.76 -7.36
CA THR A 2 -15.09 11.63 -5.92
C THR A 2 -14.44 10.38 -5.36
N VAL A 3 -13.71 10.54 -4.27
CA VAL A 3 -13.25 9.41 -3.45
C VAL A 3 -14.19 9.30 -2.24
N TYR A 4 -14.90 8.20 -2.15
CA TYR A 4 -15.78 7.87 -1.03
C TYR A 4 -14.99 7.07 -0.01
N TYR A 5 -14.84 7.58 1.20
CA TYR A 5 -14.09 6.93 2.28
C TYR A 5 -15.01 6.15 3.20
N GLY A 6 -14.82 4.84 3.20
CA GLY A 6 -15.62 3.92 4.01
C GLY A 6 -17.04 3.71 3.48
N ARG A 7 -17.66 2.66 3.97
CA ARG A 7 -18.99 2.22 3.54
C ARG A 7 -20.12 3.21 3.90
N ALA A 8 -19.93 4.01 4.93
CA ALA A 8 -20.90 5.01 5.36
C ALA A 8 -20.87 6.27 4.49
N ALA A 9 -19.92 6.41 3.58
CA ALA A 9 -19.91 7.50 2.62
C ALA A 9 -21.16 7.37 1.75
N GLN A 10 -21.97 8.42 1.75
CA GLN A 10 -23.17 8.47 0.93
C GLN A 10 -22.74 8.57 -0.54
N ILE A 11 -22.85 7.44 -1.24
CA ILE A 11 -22.69 7.44 -2.69
C ILE A 11 -23.90 8.20 -3.27
N ASN A 12 -23.63 9.25 -4.02
CA ASN A 12 -24.69 9.99 -4.67
C ASN A 12 -25.48 9.08 -5.63
N PRO A 13 -26.81 9.17 -5.66
CA PRO A 13 -27.61 8.39 -6.57
C PRO A 13 -27.14 8.55 -8.02
N GLY A 14 -26.78 7.44 -8.68
CA GLY A 14 -26.27 7.41 -10.05
C GLY A 14 -24.76 7.57 -10.19
N GLU A 15 -24.01 7.78 -9.11
CA GLU A 15 -22.53 7.88 -9.13
C GLU A 15 -21.89 6.64 -8.49
N PHE A 16 -22.16 5.46 -9.01
CA PHE A 16 -21.54 4.25 -8.49
C PHE A 16 -20.02 4.27 -8.72
N PRO A 17 -19.22 3.94 -7.66
CA PRO A 17 -17.78 3.80 -7.82
C PRO A 17 -17.43 2.72 -8.84
N SER A 18 -16.55 3.06 -9.77
CA SER A 18 -16.03 2.10 -10.76
C SER A 18 -14.75 1.41 -10.28
N ILE A 19 -14.15 1.90 -9.20
CA ILE A 19 -12.94 1.37 -8.60
C ILE A 19 -13.20 1.11 -7.11
N LEU A 20 -12.82 -0.09 -6.65
CA LEU A 20 -12.73 -0.43 -5.24
C LEU A 20 -11.27 -0.34 -4.81
N ALA A 21 -10.96 0.46 -3.80
CA ALA A 21 -9.62 0.56 -3.23
C ALA A 21 -9.60 -0.03 -1.82
N ILE A 22 -8.76 -1.04 -1.59
CA ILE A 22 -8.63 -1.81 -0.36
C ILE A 22 -7.22 -1.62 0.16
N GLY A 23 -7.05 -1.23 1.40
CA GLY A 23 -5.68 -1.12 1.90
C GLY A 23 -5.49 -0.27 3.15
N ASP A 24 -4.29 0.20 3.29
CA ASP A 24 -3.80 0.90 4.46
C ASP A 24 -3.87 2.43 4.34
N SER A 25 -3.10 3.12 5.17
CA SER A 25 -3.04 4.57 5.22
C SER A 25 -2.54 5.25 3.94
N TRP A 26 -1.90 4.54 3.00
CA TRP A 26 -1.54 5.14 1.71
C TRP A 26 -2.78 5.45 0.87
N PHE A 27 -3.87 4.75 1.09
CA PHE A 27 -5.17 5.05 0.48
C PHE A 27 -6.03 5.99 1.34
N TRP A 28 -5.75 6.11 2.62
CA TRP A 28 -6.45 7.02 3.51
C TRP A 28 -5.48 7.68 4.51
N TYR A 29 -4.65 8.59 4.04
CA TYR A 29 -3.79 9.40 4.92
C TYR A 29 -4.37 10.81 5.07
N PRO A 30 -4.65 11.27 6.30
CA PRO A 30 -5.31 12.55 6.56
C PRO A 30 -4.32 13.71 6.49
N LEU A 31 -3.82 14.00 5.29
CA LEU A 31 -3.00 15.21 5.07
C LEU A 31 -3.85 16.48 5.21
N PRO A 32 -3.28 17.58 5.72
CA PRO A 32 -3.99 18.86 5.86
C PRO A 32 -4.57 19.38 4.55
N THR A 33 -3.98 19.03 3.41
CA THR A 33 -4.42 19.41 2.08
C THR A 33 -5.48 18.48 1.48
N GLY A 34 -5.79 17.36 2.14
CA GLY A 34 -6.73 16.35 1.65
C GLY A 34 -6.22 15.49 0.47
N TYR A 35 -5.04 15.76 -0.07
CA TYR A 35 -4.49 15.04 -1.22
C TYR A 35 -3.63 13.86 -0.78
N ASN A 36 -4.24 12.70 -0.68
CA ASN A 36 -3.57 11.40 -0.61
C ASN A 36 -3.45 10.77 -2.02
N LEU A 37 -2.97 9.53 -2.09
CA LEU A 37 -2.79 8.83 -3.35
C LEU A 37 -4.09 8.69 -4.14
N LEU A 38 -5.18 8.22 -3.52
CA LEU A 38 -6.46 7.99 -4.21
C LEU A 38 -7.07 9.30 -4.71
N GLN A 39 -7.03 10.37 -3.92
CA GLN A 39 -7.53 11.68 -4.36
C GLN A 39 -6.75 12.18 -5.57
N THR A 40 -5.43 12.01 -5.56
CA THR A 40 -4.60 12.42 -6.70
C THR A 40 -4.86 11.56 -7.95
N LEU A 41 -5.05 10.25 -7.78
CA LEU A 41 -5.43 9.36 -8.89
C LEU A 41 -6.78 9.77 -9.50
N SER A 42 -7.79 9.97 -8.65
CA SER A 42 -9.13 10.40 -9.08
C SER A 42 -9.10 11.71 -9.86
N ASP A 43 -8.38 12.72 -9.36
CA ASP A 43 -8.44 14.08 -9.92
C ASP A 43 -7.51 14.30 -11.13
N ARG A 44 -6.40 13.53 -11.24
CA ARG A 44 -5.32 13.86 -12.16
C ARG A 44 -4.91 12.74 -13.12
N VAL A 45 -5.29 11.51 -12.83
CA VAL A 45 -4.78 10.35 -13.57
C VAL A 45 -5.87 9.58 -14.27
N LEU A 46 -6.90 9.20 -13.53
CA LEU A 46 -7.98 8.38 -14.05
C LEU A 46 -8.85 9.13 -15.06
N LYS A 47 -9.28 8.42 -16.11
CA LYS A 47 -10.33 8.92 -17.00
C LYS A 47 -11.59 9.21 -16.20
N PRO A 48 -12.41 10.21 -16.60
CA PRO A 48 -13.62 10.60 -15.84
C PRO A 48 -14.58 9.44 -15.54
N VAL A 49 -14.69 8.47 -16.44
CA VAL A 49 -15.54 7.28 -16.26
C VAL A 49 -15.05 6.36 -15.12
N TYR A 50 -13.78 6.42 -14.78
CA TYR A 50 -13.18 5.62 -13.71
C TYR A 50 -12.81 6.43 -12.46
N ALA A 51 -13.10 7.72 -12.45
CA ALA A 51 -12.60 8.63 -11.42
C ALA A 51 -13.33 8.55 -10.07
N ASN A 52 -14.46 7.82 -9.99
CA ASN A 52 -15.16 7.57 -8.74
C ASN A 52 -14.62 6.30 -8.07
N ILE A 53 -14.06 6.46 -6.88
CA ILE A 53 -13.39 5.40 -6.12
C ILE A 53 -14.11 5.20 -4.79
N LEU A 54 -14.45 3.96 -4.44
CA LEU A 54 -14.79 3.59 -3.06
C LEU A 54 -13.53 3.11 -2.36
N SER A 55 -13.15 3.79 -1.28
CA SER A 55 -12.01 3.42 -0.46
C SER A 55 -12.45 2.68 0.79
N LEU A 56 -12.00 1.46 0.94
CA LEU A 56 -11.92 0.69 2.17
C LEU A 56 -10.51 0.76 2.76
N GLY A 57 -9.77 1.85 2.52
CA GLY A 57 -8.48 2.10 3.14
C GLY A 57 -8.66 2.55 4.59
N TYR A 58 -7.88 1.98 5.50
CA TYR A 58 -7.91 2.34 6.92
C TYR A 58 -6.50 2.52 7.49
N VAL A 59 -6.34 3.53 8.33
CA VAL A 59 -5.06 3.75 9.03
C VAL A 59 -4.73 2.53 9.88
N GLY A 60 -3.52 2.00 9.72
CA GLY A 60 -3.05 0.85 10.48
C GLY A 60 -3.56 -0.51 10.00
N ALA A 61 -4.32 -0.56 8.90
CA ALA A 61 -4.85 -1.81 8.38
C ALA A 61 -3.75 -2.76 7.88
N ARG A 62 -3.93 -4.04 8.18
CA ARG A 62 -3.10 -5.17 7.70
C ARG A 62 -3.88 -5.98 6.68
N LEU A 63 -3.18 -6.65 5.75
CA LEU A 63 -3.83 -7.52 4.75
C LEU A 63 -4.71 -8.59 5.40
N GLN A 64 -4.22 -9.24 6.46
CA GLN A 64 -4.96 -10.24 7.22
C GLN A 64 -6.33 -9.74 7.69
N GLU A 65 -6.44 -8.48 8.12
CA GLU A 65 -7.67 -7.94 8.71
C GLU A 65 -8.82 -7.81 7.70
N TYR A 66 -8.53 -7.80 6.40
CA TYR A 66 -9.54 -7.85 5.34
C TYR A 66 -10.04 -9.26 5.08
N ILE A 67 -9.28 -10.28 5.46
CA ILE A 67 -9.64 -11.68 5.22
C ILE A 67 -10.35 -12.29 6.42
N GLU A 68 -9.79 -12.14 7.62
CA GLU A 68 -10.30 -12.77 8.85
C GLU A 68 -10.37 -11.81 10.05
N GLY A 69 -10.26 -10.49 9.81
CA GLY A 69 -10.26 -9.47 10.85
C GLY A 69 -11.45 -8.50 10.75
N ARG A 70 -11.23 -7.33 11.35
CA ARG A 70 -12.28 -6.30 11.54
C ARG A 70 -12.83 -5.72 10.23
N TYR A 71 -12.07 -5.78 9.13
CA TYR A 71 -12.48 -5.23 7.83
C TYR A 71 -13.07 -6.27 6.88
N ALA A 72 -13.04 -7.55 7.26
CA ALA A 72 -13.56 -8.65 6.43
C ALA A 72 -15.05 -8.50 6.07
N PRO A 73 -15.95 -8.05 6.98
CA PRO A 73 -17.35 -7.85 6.63
C PRO A 73 -17.55 -6.81 5.52
N ASP A 74 -16.86 -5.66 5.60
CA ASP A 74 -16.97 -4.60 4.60
C ASP A 74 -16.37 -5.04 3.27
N PHE A 75 -15.20 -5.68 3.29
CA PHE A 75 -14.56 -6.24 2.11
C PHE A 75 -15.47 -7.23 1.37
N ARG A 76 -16.02 -8.23 2.08
CA ARG A 76 -16.92 -9.21 1.46
C ARG A 76 -18.24 -8.63 0.99
N ASN A 77 -18.75 -7.61 1.69
CA ASN A 77 -19.94 -6.91 1.22
C ASN A 77 -19.72 -6.20 -0.11
N GLU A 78 -18.56 -5.55 -0.29
CA GLU A 78 -18.26 -4.87 -1.55
C GLU A 78 -17.99 -5.88 -2.69
N LEU A 79 -17.51 -7.06 -2.38
CA LEU A 79 -17.40 -8.16 -3.34
C LEU A 79 -18.72 -8.92 -3.57
N GLY A 80 -19.79 -8.57 -2.85
CA GLY A 80 -21.08 -9.18 -2.96
C GLY A 80 -21.82 -8.82 -4.27
N PRO A 81 -22.89 -9.59 -4.63
CA PRO A 81 -23.55 -9.48 -5.93
C PRO A 81 -24.23 -8.13 -6.18
N LEU A 82 -24.48 -7.34 -5.13
CA LEU A 82 -25.08 -6.02 -5.28
C LEU A 82 -24.07 -4.94 -5.65
N ASN A 83 -22.82 -5.03 -5.20
CA ASN A 83 -21.79 -4.00 -5.36
C ASN A 83 -20.74 -4.39 -6.42
N ALA A 84 -20.30 -5.64 -6.41
CA ALA A 84 -19.31 -6.14 -7.35
C ALA A 84 -19.60 -5.80 -8.84
N PRO A 85 -20.84 -5.79 -9.34
CA PRO A 85 -21.13 -5.47 -10.74
C PRO A 85 -20.62 -4.11 -11.23
N TYR A 86 -20.37 -3.17 -10.34
CA TYR A 86 -19.97 -1.82 -10.71
C TYR A 86 -18.45 -1.63 -10.86
N TYR A 87 -17.64 -2.54 -10.28
CA TYR A 87 -16.19 -2.38 -10.28
C TYR A 87 -15.55 -2.85 -11.59
N SER A 88 -14.73 -1.97 -12.17
CA SER A 88 -13.88 -2.22 -13.34
C SER A 88 -12.43 -2.49 -12.93
N ALA A 89 -12.01 -1.98 -11.76
CA ALA A 89 -10.71 -2.26 -11.17
C ALA A 89 -10.79 -2.35 -9.64
N VAL A 90 -9.83 -3.06 -9.06
CA VAL A 90 -9.58 -3.12 -7.62
C VAL A 90 -8.14 -2.68 -7.36
N PHE A 91 -7.96 -1.69 -6.52
CA PHE A 91 -6.65 -1.23 -6.06
C PHE A 91 -6.37 -1.84 -4.69
N VAL A 92 -5.17 -2.38 -4.51
CA VAL A 92 -4.74 -3.00 -3.26
C VAL A 92 -3.47 -2.30 -2.77
N SER A 93 -3.47 -1.80 -1.52
CA SER A 93 -2.30 -1.30 -0.82
C SER A 93 -2.20 -2.01 0.53
N GLY A 94 -1.14 -2.76 0.73
CA GLY A 94 -0.94 -3.50 1.98
C GLY A 94 0.49 -3.97 2.10
N ALA A 95 0.89 -4.37 3.26
CA ALA A 95 2.19 -4.74 3.78
C ALA A 95 2.84 -3.68 4.69
N GLY A 96 2.59 -2.38 4.51
CA GLY A 96 3.22 -1.36 5.34
C GLY A 96 3.04 -1.62 6.84
N ASN A 97 1.81 -1.86 7.27
CA ASN A 97 1.50 -2.15 8.67
C ASN A 97 1.79 -3.61 9.07
N ASP A 98 1.84 -4.52 8.11
CA ASP A 98 2.21 -5.92 8.36
C ASP A 98 3.69 -6.04 8.71
N VAL A 99 4.53 -5.14 8.20
CA VAL A 99 6.00 -5.13 8.41
C VAL A 99 6.48 -3.97 9.28
N VAL A 100 5.60 -3.18 9.86
CA VAL A 100 6.01 -2.00 10.67
C VAL A 100 6.91 -2.36 11.85
N ASP A 101 6.75 -3.55 12.40
CA ASP A 101 7.66 -4.11 13.40
C ASP A 101 8.60 -5.16 12.82
N PHE A 102 9.28 -4.80 11.73
CA PHE A 102 10.24 -5.68 11.08
C PHE A 102 11.49 -5.97 11.92
N SER A 103 11.62 -5.37 13.12
CA SER A 103 12.68 -5.73 14.06
C SER A 103 12.70 -7.23 14.39
N LEU A 104 11.55 -7.91 14.30
CA LEU A 104 11.47 -9.35 14.47
C LEU A 104 12.18 -10.12 13.35
N ALA A 105 12.30 -9.52 12.17
CA ALA A 105 13.05 -10.10 11.04
C ALA A 105 14.54 -9.73 11.03
N LEU A 106 14.97 -8.79 11.90
CA LEU A 106 16.38 -8.44 12.04
C LEU A 106 17.08 -9.40 13.02
N GLU A 107 18.41 -9.45 12.93
CA GLU A 107 19.22 -10.06 13.97
C GLU A 107 19.04 -9.30 15.29
N GLU A 108 19.16 -9.98 16.41
CA GLU A 108 18.98 -9.38 17.75
C GLU A 108 20.03 -8.30 18.04
N ASN A 109 21.20 -8.43 17.42
CA ASN A 109 22.32 -7.51 17.57
C ASN A 109 23.05 -7.30 16.24
N CYS A 110 22.78 -6.16 15.61
CA CYS A 110 23.46 -5.75 14.38
C CYS A 110 24.74 -4.92 14.63
N THR A 111 25.25 -4.90 15.87
CA THR A 111 26.48 -4.18 16.20
C THR A 111 27.68 -4.74 15.41
N GLY A 112 28.37 -3.86 14.68
CA GLY A 112 29.55 -4.25 13.88
C GLY A 112 29.25 -4.92 12.55
N ILE A 113 27.99 -5.16 12.21
CA ILE A 113 27.60 -5.65 10.88
C ILE A 113 27.95 -4.60 9.82
N GLY A 114 28.69 -5.03 8.79
CA GLY A 114 29.17 -4.18 7.71
C GLY A 114 28.22 -4.11 6.52
N ASP A 115 27.53 -5.20 6.22
CA ASP A 115 26.56 -5.29 5.13
C ASP A 115 25.12 -5.17 5.67
N PRO A 116 24.29 -4.26 5.14
CA PRO A 116 22.88 -4.13 5.53
C PRO A 116 22.07 -5.43 5.38
N ASP A 117 22.45 -6.30 4.42
CA ASP A 117 21.77 -7.57 4.17
C ASP A 117 21.98 -8.54 5.34
N ASP A 118 23.15 -8.53 5.97
CA ASP A 118 23.47 -9.36 7.13
C ASP A 118 22.73 -8.92 8.42
N CYS A 119 22.06 -7.78 8.41
CA CYS A 119 21.19 -7.37 9.51
C CYS A 119 19.88 -8.17 9.57
N PHE A 120 19.54 -8.92 8.55
CA PHE A 120 18.32 -9.73 8.53
C PHE A 120 18.62 -11.17 8.97
N ASN A 121 17.76 -11.72 9.81
CA ASN A 121 17.72 -13.14 10.09
C ASN A 121 16.92 -13.84 8.99
N ASP A 122 17.58 -14.58 8.13
CA ASP A 122 16.98 -15.18 6.93
C ASP A 122 15.69 -15.94 7.22
N ALA A 123 15.69 -16.80 8.26
CA ALA A 123 14.54 -17.64 8.57
C ALA A 123 13.33 -16.81 9.00
N ARG A 124 13.53 -15.82 9.87
CA ARG A 124 12.45 -14.94 10.34
C ARG A 124 11.98 -13.98 9.26
N PHE A 125 12.90 -13.51 8.42
CA PHE A 125 12.57 -12.64 7.29
C PHE A 125 11.75 -13.40 6.25
N ASP A 126 12.16 -14.61 5.91
CA ASP A 126 11.41 -15.49 5.00
C ASP A 126 10.01 -15.82 5.53
N GLU A 127 9.85 -16.03 6.83
CA GLU A 127 8.54 -16.25 7.45
C GLU A 127 7.64 -15.01 7.33
N LEU A 128 8.19 -13.82 7.59
CA LEU A 128 7.47 -12.55 7.39
C LEU A 128 6.97 -12.42 5.96
N LEU A 129 7.85 -12.63 4.97
CA LEU A 129 7.52 -12.53 3.55
C LEU A 129 6.51 -13.59 3.10
N LYS A 130 6.62 -14.83 3.59
CA LYS A 130 5.63 -15.91 3.34
C LYS A 130 4.25 -15.54 3.87
N ASN A 131 4.18 -14.94 5.05
CA ASN A 131 2.91 -14.48 5.62
C ASN A 131 2.29 -13.35 4.79
N LEU A 132 3.09 -12.39 4.34
CA LEU A 132 2.63 -11.34 3.42
C LEU A 132 2.10 -11.92 2.12
N SER A 133 2.86 -12.79 1.48
CA SER A 133 2.46 -13.48 0.24
C SER A 133 1.15 -14.25 0.41
N LYS A 134 1.01 -14.99 1.52
CA LYS A 134 -0.21 -15.73 1.84
C LYS A 134 -1.44 -14.82 1.90
N TRP A 135 -1.37 -13.72 2.63
CA TRP A 135 -2.53 -12.84 2.80
C TRP A 135 -2.88 -12.10 1.50
N LEU A 136 -1.88 -11.69 0.74
CA LEU A 136 -2.09 -11.11 -0.58
C LEU A 136 -2.72 -12.14 -1.55
N ALA A 137 -2.21 -13.37 -1.58
CA ALA A 137 -2.76 -14.44 -2.42
C ALA A 137 -4.24 -14.71 -2.11
N ILE A 138 -4.60 -14.80 -0.82
CA ILE A 138 -5.99 -15.03 -0.41
C ILE A 138 -6.87 -13.83 -0.83
N MET A 139 -6.41 -12.61 -0.63
CA MET A 139 -7.14 -11.40 -1.05
C MET A 139 -7.39 -11.39 -2.56
N ILE A 140 -6.36 -11.62 -3.37
CA ILE A 140 -6.47 -11.72 -4.83
C ILE A 140 -7.46 -12.83 -5.21
N HIS A 141 -7.36 -13.99 -4.58
CA HIS A 141 -8.27 -15.11 -4.83
C HIS A 141 -9.73 -14.75 -4.50
N GLU A 142 -10.02 -14.14 -3.35
CA GLU A 142 -11.37 -13.72 -2.98
C GLU A 142 -11.93 -12.69 -3.99
N ILE A 143 -11.11 -11.74 -4.45
CA ILE A 143 -11.50 -10.79 -5.50
C ILE A 143 -11.81 -11.55 -6.79
N GLN A 144 -10.88 -12.36 -7.30
CA GLN A 144 -11.09 -13.11 -8.55
C GLN A 144 -12.31 -14.04 -8.46
N TRP A 145 -12.51 -14.68 -7.31
CA TRP A 145 -13.68 -15.54 -7.07
C TRP A 145 -15.00 -14.78 -7.14
N ALA A 146 -15.07 -13.57 -6.61
CA ALA A 146 -16.27 -12.73 -6.67
C ALA A 146 -16.67 -12.39 -8.12
N PHE A 147 -15.70 -12.36 -9.03
CA PHE A 147 -15.92 -12.02 -10.44
C PHE A 147 -15.84 -13.23 -11.40
N ARG A 148 -15.74 -14.46 -10.89
CA ARG A 148 -15.54 -15.67 -11.71
C ARG A 148 -16.59 -15.90 -12.79
N ASP A 149 -17.85 -15.49 -12.52
CA ASP A 149 -18.99 -15.68 -13.44
C ASP A 149 -19.05 -14.62 -14.54
N ARG A 150 -18.15 -13.63 -14.52
CA ARG A 150 -18.03 -12.66 -15.62
C ARG A 150 -17.17 -13.23 -16.75
N ALA A 151 -17.50 -12.82 -17.95
CA ALA A 151 -16.60 -13.02 -19.08
C ALA A 151 -15.21 -12.43 -18.77
N PRO A 152 -14.11 -13.10 -19.16
CA PRO A 152 -12.76 -12.71 -18.77
C PRO A 152 -12.45 -11.23 -19.01
N GLU A 153 -12.88 -10.68 -20.16
CA GLU A 153 -12.68 -9.27 -20.54
C GLU A 153 -13.49 -8.27 -19.72
N ARG A 154 -14.38 -8.74 -18.86
CA ARG A 154 -15.20 -7.93 -17.94
C ARG A 154 -14.81 -8.09 -16.49
N ARG A 155 -13.80 -8.91 -16.21
CA ARG A 155 -13.26 -9.05 -14.85
C ARG A 155 -12.44 -7.81 -14.50
N PRO A 156 -12.52 -7.32 -13.27
CA PRO A 156 -11.73 -6.15 -12.86
C PRO A 156 -10.25 -6.47 -12.89
N HIS A 157 -9.45 -5.50 -13.34
CA HIS A 157 -8.02 -5.53 -13.13
C HIS A 157 -7.70 -5.25 -11.65
N ILE A 158 -6.73 -5.96 -11.10
CA ILE A 158 -6.28 -5.83 -9.72
C ILE A 158 -4.90 -5.17 -9.74
N PHE A 159 -4.78 -3.95 -9.23
CA PHE A 159 -3.51 -3.23 -9.15
C PHE A 159 -2.99 -3.29 -7.71
N VAL A 160 -1.89 -4.00 -7.51
CA VAL A 160 -1.23 -4.17 -6.21
C VAL A 160 -0.11 -3.15 -6.08
N HIS A 161 -0.20 -2.29 -5.08
CA HIS A 161 0.78 -1.24 -4.83
C HIS A 161 1.99 -1.78 -4.06
N CYS A 162 3.19 -1.53 -4.57
CA CYS A 162 4.44 -1.69 -3.84
C CYS A 162 4.97 -0.33 -3.40
N TYR A 163 5.48 -0.25 -2.16
CA TYR A 163 5.98 0.98 -1.53
C TYR A 163 7.32 1.44 -2.12
N ASP A 164 7.67 2.71 -1.84
CA ASP A 164 9.01 3.24 -2.10
C ASP A 164 9.87 3.22 -0.83
N TYR A 165 11.14 3.54 -0.97
CA TYR A 165 12.17 3.50 0.05
C TYR A 165 12.00 4.59 1.11
N ALA A 166 11.22 4.29 2.12
CA ALA A 166 10.91 5.19 3.23
C ALA A 166 12.15 5.58 4.04
N PRO A 167 12.30 6.87 4.44
CA PRO A 167 13.46 7.31 5.21
C PRO A 167 13.31 6.97 6.70
N PRO A 168 14.25 6.23 7.32
CA PRO A 168 14.22 5.94 8.75
C PRO A 168 14.74 7.13 9.58
N ASN A 169 14.06 8.27 9.48
CA ASN A 169 14.49 9.56 10.02
C ASN A 169 14.00 9.85 11.46
N GLY A 170 13.22 8.97 12.05
CA GLY A 170 12.65 9.13 13.39
C GLY A 170 11.46 10.09 13.46
N LEU A 171 10.87 10.47 12.34
CA LEU A 171 9.69 11.33 12.31
C LEU A 171 8.42 10.48 12.42
N GLY A 172 7.63 10.72 13.46
CA GLY A 172 6.28 10.17 13.59
C GLY A 172 5.23 10.96 12.81
N ALA A 173 3.98 10.53 12.92
CA ALA A 173 2.85 11.21 12.29
C ALA A 173 2.68 12.63 12.84
N ARG A 174 2.23 13.55 11.96
CA ARG A 174 1.92 14.94 12.29
C ARG A 174 0.61 15.34 11.64
N PHE A 175 -0.11 16.25 12.28
CA PHE A 175 -1.27 16.91 11.68
C PHE A 175 -1.10 18.42 11.78
N ALA A 176 -1.09 19.12 10.67
CA ALA A 176 -0.83 20.57 10.59
C ALA A 176 0.46 20.99 11.36
N GLY A 177 1.51 20.15 11.28
CA GLY A 177 2.78 20.36 11.98
C GLY A 177 2.81 19.94 13.45
N ILE A 178 1.68 19.57 14.04
CA ILE A 178 1.56 19.13 15.44
C ILE A 178 1.87 17.62 15.47
N PRO A 179 2.84 17.16 16.29
CA PRO A 179 3.12 15.74 16.48
C PRO A 179 1.90 15.00 17.02
N LEU A 180 1.59 13.84 16.42
CA LEU A 180 0.59 12.90 16.90
C LEU A 180 1.30 11.75 17.68
N PRO A 181 0.59 11.02 18.55
CA PRO A 181 1.16 9.90 19.31
C PRO A 181 1.32 8.62 18.46
N PHE A 182 1.64 8.75 17.19
CA PHE A 182 1.82 7.64 16.24
C PHE A 182 3.20 7.70 15.60
N GLY A 183 3.97 6.61 15.74
CA GLY A 183 5.35 6.55 15.25
C GLY A 183 6.34 7.30 16.14
N PRO A 184 7.63 7.38 15.76
CA PRO A 184 8.21 6.78 14.56
C PRO A 184 8.14 5.25 14.57
N TRP A 185 8.35 4.62 13.42
CA TRP A 185 8.18 3.15 13.25
C TRP A 185 9.48 2.45 12.87
N LEU A 186 10.15 2.93 11.82
CA LEU A 186 11.34 2.29 11.26
C LEU A 186 12.55 2.46 12.18
N LYS A 187 12.80 3.69 12.62
CA LYS A 187 13.95 3.98 13.49
C LYS A 187 13.92 3.19 14.80
N PRO A 188 12.81 3.12 15.55
CA PRO A 188 12.75 2.33 16.78
C PRO A 188 12.96 0.83 16.56
N ALA A 189 12.49 0.28 15.45
CA ALA A 189 12.74 -1.12 15.09
C ALA A 189 14.23 -1.39 14.92
N MET A 190 14.93 -0.51 14.21
CA MET A 190 16.38 -0.60 14.01
C MET A 190 17.16 -0.33 15.32
N ASP A 191 16.70 0.60 16.15
CA ASP A 191 17.34 0.88 17.45
C ASP A 191 17.27 -0.35 18.36
N ARG A 192 16.13 -1.07 18.38
CA ARG A 192 16.00 -2.33 19.14
C ARG A 192 16.97 -3.42 18.69
N ALA A 193 17.19 -3.53 17.38
CA ALA A 193 18.14 -4.47 16.78
C ALA A 193 19.60 -3.97 16.81
N LEU A 194 19.87 -2.84 17.47
CA LEU A 194 21.19 -2.22 17.56
C LEU A 194 21.84 -1.94 16.19
N VAL A 195 21.03 -1.67 15.18
CA VAL A 195 21.53 -1.24 13.86
C VAL A 195 22.27 0.09 14.03
N ARG A 196 23.51 0.16 13.54
CA ARG A 196 24.35 1.36 13.68
C ARG A 196 23.62 2.63 13.26
N ASN A 197 23.81 3.71 13.99
CA ASN A 197 23.16 5.00 13.74
C ASN A 197 23.85 5.78 12.60
N ASP A 198 23.83 5.18 11.42
CA ASP A 198 24.34 5.74 10.17
C ASP A 198 23.15 5.85 9.20
N PRO A 199 22.76 7.05 8.76
CA PRO A 199 21.60 7.25 7.89
C PRO A 199 21.69 6.47 6.57
N VAL A 200 22.89 6.36 5.98
CA VAL A 200 23.09 5.65 4.71
C VAL A 200 22.89 4.14 4.92
N PHE A 201 23.47 3.60 5.99
CA PHE A 201 23.32 2.19 6.32
C PHE A 201 21.86 1.83 6.66
N ARG A 202 21.19 2.64 7.50
CA ARG A 202 19.77 2.43 7.84
C ARG A 202 18.85 2.53 6.62
N GLN A 203 19.14 3.46 5.72
CA GLN A 203 18.40 3.56 4.46
C GLN A 203 18.59 2.30 3.59
N ALA A 204 19.78 1.71 3.60
CA ALA A 204 20.05 0.47 2.88
C ALA A 204 19.30 -0.73 3.49
N VAL A 205 19.17 -0.80 4.82
CA VAL A 205 18.33 -1.82 5.50
C VAL A 205 16.87 -1.68 5.07
N VAL A 206 16.30 -0.45 5.06
CA VAL A 206 14.93 -0.23 4.58
C VAL A 206 14.79 -0.59 3.11
N LYS A 207 15.79 -0.23 2.30
CA LYS A 207 15.80 -0.58 0.88
C LYS A 207 15.71 -2.11 0.69
N ARG A 208 16.49 -2.87 1.43
CA ARG A 208 16.45 -4.35 1.39
C ARG A 208 15.06 -4.89 1.74
N LEU A 209 14.44 -4.35 2.81
CA LEU A 209 13.08 -4.73 3.20
C LEU A 209 12.09 -4.51 2.06
N ILE A 210 12.08 -3.31 1.48
CA ILE A 210 11.15 -2.94 0.41
C ILE A 210 11.40 -3.75 -0.87
N ASP A 211 12.67 -3.98 -1.24
CA ASP A 211 13.00 -4.82 -2.39
C ASP A 211 12.46 -6.25 -2.22
N LYS A 212 12.57 -6.82 -1.03
CA LYS A 212 12.04 -8.16 -0.74
C LYS A 212 10.51 -8.22 -0.72
N ILE A 213 9.85 -7.18 -0.22
CA ILE A 213 8.38 -7.05 -0.33
C ILE A 213 7.96 -6.97 -1.80
N HIS A 214 8.66 -6.16 -2.60
CA HIS A 214 8.40 -6.06 -4.03
C HIS A 214 8.55 -7.42 -4.71
N ASP A 215 9.67 -8.11 -4.50
CA ASP A 215 9.92 -9.42 -5.12
C ASP A 215 8.85 -10.44 -4.72
N THR A 216 8.38 -10.37 -3.46
CA THR A 216 7.29 -11.20 -2.96
C THR A 216 5.97 -10.90 -3.67
N PHE A 217 5.64 -9.62 -3.87
CA PHE A 217 4.42 -9.20 -4.54
C PHE A 217 4.47 -9.46 -6.04
N ALA A 218 5.64 -9.36 -6.67
CA ALA A 218 5.85 -9.67 -8.08
C ALA A 218 5.51 -11.11 -8.45
N LEU A 219 5.56 -12.05 -7.50
CA LEU A 219 5.12 -13.43 -7.71
C LEU A 219 3.62 -13.56 -8.00
N HIS A 220 2.82 -12.54 -7.67
CA HIS A 220 1.38 -12.51 -7.89
C HIS A 220 0.97 -11.72 -9.13
N ASP A 221 1.90 -11.02 -9.77
CA ASP A 221 1.66 -10.33 -11.05
C ASP A 221 1.57 -11.37 -12.16
N ASP A 222 0.38 -11.52 -12.76
CA ASP A 222 0.15 -12.46 -13.86
C ASP A 222 0.17 -11.79 -15.24
N GLY A 223 0.37 -10.47 -15.31
CA GLY A 223 0.40 -9.67 -16.51
C GLY A 223 -0.94 -9.60 -17.26
N GLN A 224 -2.01 -10.17 -16.71
CA GLN A 224 -3.33 -10.24 -17.33
C GLN A 224 -4.42 -9.61 -16.47
N THR A 225 -4.53 -10.04 -15.21
CA THR A 225 -5.58 -9.64 -14.28
C THR A 225 -4.98 -8.92 -13.08
N VAL A 226 -3.83 -9.37 -12.61
CA VAL A 226 -3.10 -8.82 -11.45
C VAL A 226 -1.85 -8.11 -11.93
N HIS A 227 -1.67 -6.88 -11.49
CA HIS A 227 -0.61 -5.99 -11.94
C HIS A 227 0.09 -5.35 -10.74
N LEU A 228 1.41 -5.50 -10.65
CA LEU A 228 2.20 -4.84 -9.63
C LEU A 228 2.51 -3.39 -10.05
N VAL A 229 2.19 -2.44 -9.18
CA VAL A 229 2.58 -1.04 -9.34
C VAL A 229 3.88 -0.81 -8.57
N ASP A 230 5.01 -0.90 -9.26
CA ASP A 230 6.34 -0.66 -8.67
C ASP A 230 6.60 0.83 -8.48
N SER A 231 6.53 1.26 -7.24
CA SER A 231 6.76 2.66 -6.82
C SER A 231 8.20 2.95 -6.39
N ARG A 232 9.08 1.96 -6.36
CA ARG A 232 10.46 2.12 -5.91
C ARG A 232 11.22 3.16 -6.75
N LYS A 233 12.08 3.93 -6.09
CA LYS A 233 12.90 5.00 -6.70
C LYS A 233 12.11 6.18 -7.28
N CYS A 234 10.82 6.29 -6.96
CA CYS A 234 9.98 7.40 -7.39
C CYS A 234 10.17 8.65 -6.52
N LEU A 235 10.39 8.44 -5.22
CA LEU A 235 10.42 9.50 -4.22
C LEU A 235 11.84 9.86 -3.78
N ASN A 236 12.04 11.15 -3.52
CA ASN A 236 13.26 11.64 -2.87
C ASN A 236 13.10 11.49 -1.34
N PRO A 237 13.99 10.73 -0.65
CA PRO A 237 13.89 10.52 0.79
C PRO A 237 13.91 11.79 1.63
N ALA A 238 14.54 12.87 1.15
CA ALA A 238 14.67 14.13 1.89
C ALA A 238 13.52 15.12 1.67
N GLN A 239 12.71 14.95 0.62
CA GLN A 239 11.76 15.98 0.19
C GLN A 239 10.31 15.51 0.07
N ASP A 240 10.09 14.22 -0.20
CA ASP A 240 8.79 13.72 -0.62
C ASP A 240 8.02 12.98 0.49
N TRP A 241 8.55 12.98 1.71
CA TRP A 241 7.99 12.27 2.85
C TRP A 241 7.52 13.22 3.94
N ASP A 242 6.37 12.91 4.52
CA ASP A 242 5.83 13.57 5.71
C ASP A 242 6.43 12.97 7.00
N ASN A 243 6.62 11.68 6.99
CA ASN A 243 7.21 10.90 8.08
C ASN A 243 7.84 9.60 7.56
N GLU A 244 8.21 8.68 8.47
CA GLU A 244 8.86 7.41 8.09
C GLU A 244 8.02 6.46 7.24
N LEU A 245 6.71 6.62 7.18
CA LEU A 245 5.84 5.69 6.44
C LEU A 245 5.03 6.35 5.34
N HIS A 246 4.81 7.66 5.42
CA HIS A 246 3.87 8.33 4.52
C HIS A 246 4.54 9.40 3.69
N PRO A 247 4.36 9.37 2.37
CA PRO A 247 4.67 10.49 1.51
C PRO A 247 3.88 11.76 1.89
N ASN A 248 4.46 12.90 1.64
CA ASN A 248 3.73 14.17 1.67
C ASN A 248 2.88 14.34 0.39
N THR A 249 2.13 15.44 0.29
CA THR A 249 1.28 15.72 -0.89
C THR A 249 2.02 15.65 -2.21
N GLN A 250 3.27 16.15 -2.28
CA GLN A 250 4.07 16.09 -3.49
C GLN A 250 4.54 14.67 -3.79
N GLY A 251 4.90 13.90 -2.76
CA GLY A 251 5.25 12.48 -2.89
C GLY A 251 4.08 11.66 -3.44
N PHE A 252 2.89 11.80 -2.87
CA PHE A 252 1.69 11.13 -3.40
C PHE A 252 1.39 11.52 -4.85
N ARG A 253 1.61 12.79 -5.20
CA ARG A 253 1.45 13.24 -6.58
C ARG A 253 2.44 12.57 -7.54
N LYS A 254 3.71 12.47 -7.16
CA LYS A 254 4.73 11.78 -7.97
C LYS A 254 4.38 10.30 -8.18
N LEU A 255 3.92 9.62 -7.12
CA LEU A 255 3.48 8.23 -7.21
C LEU A 255 2.29 8.07 -8.17
N ALA A 256 1.28 8.92 -8.03
CA ALA A 256 0.10 8.87 -8.88
C ALA A 256 0.43 9.18 -10.35
N GLU A 257 1.13 10.27 -10.62
CA GLU A 257 1.46 10.74 -11.97
C GLU A 257 2.62 9.94 -12.63
N GLY A 258 3.37 9.17 -11.85
CA GLY A 258 4.48 8.32 -12.29
C GLY A 258 4.08 6.85 -12.43
N PRO A 259 4.44 5.99 -11.46
CA PRO A 259 4.24 4.54 -11.57
C PRO A 259 2.77 4.15 -11.73
N TRP A 260 1.85 4.73 -10.97
CA TRP A 260 0.43 4.43 -11.10
C TRP A 260 -0.14 4.82 -12.47
N ARG A 261 0.18 6.01 -12.98
CA ARG A 261 -0.27 6.42 -14.32
C ARG A 261 0.19 5.42 -15.37
N ARG A 262 1.47 5.01 -15.35
CA ARG A 262 1.99 4.03 -16.32
C ARG A 262 1.20 2.72 -16.27
N ALA A 263 1.09 2.13 -15.08
CA ALA A 263 0.34 0.89 -14.91
C ALA A 263 -1.12 0.99 -15.37
N LEU A 264 -1.79 2.10 -15.09
CA LEU A 264 -3.19 2.33 -15.47
C LEU A 264 -3.38 2.60 -16.96
N GLN A 265 -2.39 3.23 -17.62
CA GLN A 265 -2.44 3.50 -19.08
C GLN A 265 -2.40 2.21 -19.90
N ASP A 266 -1.60 1.24 -19.48
CA ASP A 266 -1.45 -0.04 -20.19
C ASP A 266 -2.78 -0.80 -20.31
N TYR A 267 -3.72 -0.54 -19.39
CA TYR A 267 -5.04 -1.18 -19.33
C TYR A 267 -6.21 -0.21 -19.59
N GLY A 268 -5.92 0.99 -20.06
CA GLY A 268 -6.93 1.95 -20.54
C GLY A 268 -7.65 2.74 -19.45
N PHE A 269 -7.18 2.75 -18.20
CA PHE A 269 -7.79 3.51 -17.09
C PHE A 269 -7.31 4.96 -17.01
N ALA A 270 -6.12 5.28 -17.51
CA ALA A 270 -5.53 6.61 -17.50
C ALA A 270 -5.41 7.23 -18.90
#